data_8d0745bcd53fdbbc48c6c62658a780ea
#
_entry.id   8d0745bcd53fdbbc48c6c62658a780ea
#
_cell.length_a   1.000
_cell.length_b   1.000
_cell.length_c   1.000
_cell.angle_alpha   90.00
_cell.angle_beta   90.00
_cell.angle_gamma   90.00
#
_symmetry.space_group_name_H-M   'P 1'
#
loop_
_entity.id
_entity.type
_entity.pdbx_description
1 polymer ?
#
loop_
_entity_poly.entity_id
_entity_poly.type
_entity_poly.pdbx_seq_one_letter_code
_entity_poly.pdbx_strand_id
1 'polypeptide(L)'
;THLLQKNHLPLQHMAKILVIEDENRMAELLKRGLEESGHTVGTATNVSEGLRMFAYEKQDIIISDIMLPDGSGFDLCRDIRRQNETVPILILTALGTTDDKLEGFDSGADDYMVKPFDFRELNARISILLKRCQIPTVECIEYADLKVYLRTKSVSRNGQSIILTPKEYNLLLFFVQNPERILTRTEIAEKVWDTHFDTGTNFIDVYINYLRKKIDKNFNTKLIHTKPGMGFIFSYENPY
;
A
#
# COMPACT_ATOMS: atom_id res chain seq x y z
N THR A 1 25.37 -36.45 -13.68
CA THR A 1 24.20 -36.33 -12.79
C THR A 1 23.74 -34.89 -12.84
N HIS A 2 22.82 -34.60 -13.79
CA HIS A 2 22.20 -33.28 -13.95
C HIS A 2 21.08 -33.15 -12.92
N LEU A 3 21.29 -32.29 -11.94
CA LEU A 3 20.24 -31.80 -11.06
C LEU A 3 19.44 -30.73 -11.81
N LEU A 4 18.21 -31.09 -12.18
CA LEU A 4 17.19 -30.19 -12.70
C LEU A 4 16.88 -29.12 -11.62
N GLN A 5 17.32 -27.89 -11.86
CA GLN A 5 16.82 -26.73 -11.16
C GLN A 5 15.32 -26.58 -11.48
N LYS A 6 14.47 -26.94 -10.52
CA LYS A 6 13.06 -26.57 -10.53
C LYS A 6 12.99 -25.06 -10.38
N ASN A 7 12.72 -24.35 -11.48
CA ASN A 7 12.27 -22.96 -11.43
C ASN A 7 11.04 -22.90 -10.53
N HIS A 8 11.19 -22.38 -9.32
CA HIS A 8 10.08 -21.93 -8.51
C HIS A 8 9.51 -20.68 -9.19
N LEU A 9 8.49 -20.86 -10.04
CA LEU A 9 7.57 -19.76 -10.33
C LEU A 9 6.99 -19.31 -8.99
N PRO A 10 6.98 -18.00 -8.67
CA PRO A 10 6.30 -17.52 -7.49
C PRO A 10 4.84 -17.95 -7.55
N LEU A 11 4.30 -18.47 -6.45
CA LEU A 11 2.89 -18.80 -6.28
C LEU A 11 2.07 -17.59 -6.75
N GLN A 12 1.48 -17.71 -7.95
CA GLN A 12 0.54 -16.71 -8.46
C GLN A 12 -0.67 -16.74 -7.52
N HIS A 13 -0.87 -15.65 -6.82
CA HIS A 13 -2.00 -15.50 -5.92
C HIS A 13 -3.28 -15.51 -6.76
N MET A 14 -4.11 -16.53 -6.60
CA MET A 14 -5.45 -16.57 -7.17
C MET A 14 -6.27 -15.42 -6.58
N ALA A 15 -6.64 -14.46 -7.41
CA ALA A 15 -7.46 -13.32 -7.01
C ALA A 15 -8.84 -13.40 -7.66
N LYS A 16 -9.86 -12.88 -6.97
CA LYS A 16 -11.21 -12.67 -7.53
C LYS A 16 -11.26 -11.31 -8.18
N ILE A 17 -11.44 -11.29 -9.48
CA ILE A 17 -11.45 -10.08 -10.32
C ILE A 17 -12.88 -9.87 -10.84
N LEU A 18 -13.40 -8.65 -10.63
CA LEU A 18 -14.63 -8.23 -11.28
C LEU A 18 -14.29 -7.31 -12.46
N VAL A 19 -14.68 -7.73 -13.65
CA VAL A 19 -14.52 -6.94 -14.89
C VAL A 19 -15.88 -6.34 -15.25
N ILE A 20 -15.94 -5.02 -15.44
CA ILE A 20 -17.13 -4.30 -15.90
C ILE A 20 -16.82 -3.69 -17.28
N GLU A 21 -17.40 -4.27 -18.31
CA GLU A 21 -17.13 -3.96 -19.70
C GLU A 21 -18.37 -4.30 -20.54
N ASP A 22 -18.91 -3.34 -21.30
CA ASP A 22 -20.13 -3.51 -22.09
C ASP A 22 -19.88 -4.20 -23.43
N GLU A 23 -18.64 -4.12 -23.95
CA GLU A 23 -18.28 -4.83 -25.17
C GLU A 23 -17.99 -6.30 -24.87
N ASN A 24 -18.91 -7.18 -25.26
CA ASN A 24 -18.83 -8.63 -25.00
C ASN A 24 -17.49 -9.27 -25.42
N ARG A 25 -16.94 -8.84 -26.58
CA ARG A 25 -15.67 -9.39 -27.07
C ARG A 25 -14.51 -9.01 -26.15
N MET A 26 -14.50 -7.77 -25.66
CA MET A 26 -13.46 -7.29 -24.75
C MET A 26 -13.62 -7.95 -23.38
N ALA A 27 -14.82 -8.05 -22.86
CA ALA A 27 -15.12 -8.74 -21.60
C ALA A 27 -14.67 -10.22 -21.64
N GLU A 28 -14.96 -10.93 -22.74
CA GLU A 28 -14.52 -12.31 -22.95
C GLU A 28 -12.99 -12.43 -23.05
N LEU A 29 -12.32 -11.50 -23.78
CA LEU A 29 -10.86 -11.47 -23.92
C LEU A 29 -10.20 -11.26 -22.55
N LEU A 30 -10.68 -10.28 -21.77
CA LEU A 30 -10.20 -10.01 -20.43
C LEU A 30 -10.40 -11.21 -19.50
N LYS A 31 -11.62 -11.76 -19.48
CA LYS A 31 -11.93 -12.93 -18.67
C LYS A 31 -10.99 -14.08 -18.95
N ARG A 32 -10.90 -14.49 -20.22
CA ARG A 32 -10.06 -15.62 -20.63
C ARG A 32 -8.59 -15.42 -20.28
N GLY A 33 -8.02 -14.25 -20.62
CA GLY A 33 -6.60 -13.99 -20.36
C GLY A 33 -6.26 -13.89 -18.86
N LEU A 34 -7.18 -13.39 -18.04
CA LEU A 34 -7.01 -13.33 -16.60
C LEU A 34 -7.20 -14.72 -15.95
N GLU A 35 -8.13 -15.54 -16.46
CA GLU A 35 -8.30 -16.93 -16.02
C GLU A 35 -7.08 -17.79 -16.40
N GLU A 36 -6.51 -17.61 -17.59
CA GLU A 36 -5.25 -18.24 -18.00
C GLU A 36 -4.07 -17.83 -17.09
N SER A 37 -4.15 -16.64 -16.47
CA SER A 37 -3.19 -16.16 -15.48
C SER A 37 -3.49 -16.66 -14.05
N GLY A 38 -4.48 -17.53 -13.87
CA GLY A 38 -4.80 -18.19 -12.59
C GLY A 38 -5.74 -17.41 -11.68
N HIS A 39 -6.46 -16.40 -12.19
CA HIS A 39 -7.45 -15.65 -11.43
C HIS A 39 -8.87 -16.23 -11.62
N THR A 40 -9.79 -15.88 -10.72
CA THR A 40 -11.23 -16.11 -10.90
C THR A 40 -11.88 -14.83 -11.36
N VAL A 41 -12.64 -14.84 -12.46
CA VAL A 41 -13.14 -13.62 -13.09
C VAL A 41 -14.66 -13.64 -13.20
N GLY A 42 -15.30 -12.66 -12.56
CA GLY A 42 -16.68 -12.30 -12.81
C GLY A 42 -16.78 -11.17 -13.82
N THR A 43 -17.80 -11.15 -14.65
CA THR A 43 -18.04 -10.09 -15.65
C THR A 43 -19.40 -9.46 -15.45
N ALA A 44 -19.47 -8.13 -15.60
CA ALA A 44 -20.68 -7.33 -15.65
C ALA A 44 -20.65 -6.43 -16.89
N THR A 45 -21.81 -6.11 -17.43
CA THR A 45 -21.93 -5.35 -18.69
C THR A 45 -22.33 -3.88 -18.48
N ASN A 46 -22.59 -3.50 -17.24
CA ASN A 46 -23.03 -2.16 -16.88
C ASN A 46 -22.76 -1.85 -15.40
N VAL A 47 -22.91 -0.58 -15.00
CA VAL A 47 -22.68 -0.10 -13.62
C VAL A 47 -23.56 -0.82 -12.62
N SER A 48 -24.87 -0.90 -12.91
CA SER A 48 -25.85 -1.49 -11.99
C SER A 48 -25.56 -2.97 -11.69
N GLU A 49 -25.17 -3.74 -12.69
CA GLU A 49 -24.79 -5.13 -12.54
C GLU A 49 -23.46 -5.26 -11.78
N GLY A 50 -22.48 -4.42 -12.11
CA GLY A 50 -21.18 -4.37 -11.43
C GLY A 50 -21.34 -4.10 -9.93
N LEU A 51 -22.12 -3.08 -9.54
CA LEU A 51 -22.40 -2.77 -8.13
C LEU A 51 -23.12 -3.91 -7.41
N ARG A 52 -24.08 -4.56 -8.09
CA ARG A 52 -24.78 -5.71 -7.51
C ARG A 52 -23.83 -6.89 -7.24
N MET A 53 -22.95 -7.21 -8.20
CA MET A 53 -21.97 -8.29 -8.04
C MET A 53 -20.96 -7.95 -6.94
N PHE A 54 -20.52 -6.70 -6.88
CA PHE A 54 -19.62 -6.22 -5.84
C PHE A 54 -20.22 -6.34 -4.43
N ALA A 55 -21.50 -6.01 -4.29
CA ALA A 55 -22.22 -6.14 -3.01
C ALA A 55 -22.47 -7.60 -2.60
N TYR A 56 -22.62 -8.50 -3.57
CA TYR A 56 -22.94 -9.90 -3.30
C TYR A 56 -21.71 -10.71 -2.88
N GLU A 57 -20.54 -10.43 -3.46
CA GLU A 57 -19.32 -11.20 -3.23
C GLU A 57 -18.09 -10.29 -3.13
N LYS A 58 -17.20 -10.61 -2.17
CA LYS A 58 -15.93 -9.89 -2.01
C LYS A 58 -15.05 -10.07 -3.23
N GLN A 59 -14.63 -8.96 -3.82
CA GLN A 59 -13.67 -8.90 -4.91
C GLN A 59 -12.29 -8.46 -4.39
N ASP A 60 -11.22 -8.98 -4.99
CA ASP A 60 -9.84 -8.59 -4.65
C ASP A 60 -9.37 -7.42 -5.51
N ILE A 61 -9.93 -7.23 -6.70
CA ILE A 61 -9.68 -6.11 -7.61
C ILE A 61 -10.87 -5.93 -8.56
N ILE A 62 -11.11 -4.69 -8.97
CA ILE A 62 -12.12 -4.32 -9.96
C ILE A 62 -11.41 -3.73 -11.17
N ILE A 63 -11.84 -4.13 -12.37
CA ILE A 63 -11.40 -3.57 -13.65
C ILE A 63 -12.65 -3.06 -14.35
N SER A 64 -12.69 -1.76 -14.68
CA SER A 64 -13.87 -1.16 -15.30
C SER A 64 -13.50 -0.33 -16.51
N ASP A 65 -14.34 -0.39 -17.57
CA ASP A 65 -14.36 0.68 -18.57
C ASP A 65 -14.91 1.97 -17.97
N ILE A 66 -14.55 3.10 -18.56
CA ILE A 66 -15.17 4.41 -18.26
C ILE A 66 -16.55 4.50 -18.88
N MET A 67 -16.69 4.11 -20.15
CA MET A 67 -17.91 4.26 -20.92
C MET A 67 -18.80 3.03 -20.75
N LEU A 68 -19.83 3.14 -19.92
CA LEU A 68 -20.79 2.07 -19.69
C LEU A 68 -22.20 2.54 -20.05
N PRO A 69 -23.12 1.64 -20.46
CA PRO A 69 -24.42 2.02 -21.05
C PRO A 69 -25.36 2.73 -20.07
N ASP A 70 -25.21 2.53 -18.77
CA ASP A 70 -26.06 3.07 -17.71
C ASP A 70 -25.35 4.07 -16.78
N GLY A 71 -24.11 4.47 -17.11
CA GLY A 71 -23.34 5.42 -16.31
C GLY A 71 -21.87 5.48 -16.66
N SER A 72 -21.10 6.12 -15.81
CA SER A 72 -19.64 6.23 -15.97
C SER A 72 -18.92 5.27 -15.02
N GLY A 73 -17.80 4.68 -15.47
CA GLY A 73 -16.86 3.96 -14.60
C GLY A 73 -16.33 4.81 -13.44
N PHE A 74 -16.33 6.14 -13.59
CA PHE A 74 -15.99 7.06 -12.49
C PHE A 74 -17.08 7.12 -11.41
N ASP A 75 -18.36 7.10 -11.80
CA ASP A 75 -19.47 7.01 -10.85
C ASP A 75 -19.44 5.69 -10.10
N LEU A 76 -19.22 4.60 -10.84
CA LEU A 76 -18.99 3.29 -10.26
C LEU A 76 -17.88 3.29 -9.20
N CYS A 77 -16.74 3.91 -9.51
CA CYS A 77 -15.63 4.05 -8.53
C CYS A 77 -16.07 4.77 -7.26
N ARG A 78 -16.76 5.92 -7.41
CA ARG A 78 -17.25 6.69 -6.26
C ARG A 78 -18.22 5.87 -5.39
N ASP A 79 -19.11 5.12 -6.00
CA ASP A 79 -20.09 4.28 -5.28
C ASP A 79 -19.43 3.10 -4.59
N ILE A 80 -18.42 2.48 -5.21
CA ILE A 80 -17.60 1.44 -4.60
C ILE A 80 -16.83 2.01 -3.41
N ARG A 81 -16.20 3.19 -3.56
CA ARG A 81 -15.42 3.82 -2.47
C ARG A 81 -16.25 4.16 -1.24
N ARG A 82 -17.52 4.51 -1.41
CA ARG A 82 -18.45 4.71 -0.28
C ARG A 82 -18.69 3.42 0.52
N GLN A 83 -18.58 2.26 -0.11
CA GLN A 83 -18.80 0.95 0.50
C GLN A 83 -17.50 0.28 0.95
N ASN A 84 -16.42 0.49 0.20
CA ASN A 84 -15.11 -0.10 0.43
C ASN A 84 -14.00 0.83 -0.05
N GLU A 85 -13.25 1.39 0.91
CA GLU A 85 -12.15 2.33 0.64
C GLU A 85 -10.90 1.65 0.09
N THR A 86 -10.76 0.33 0.22
CA THR A 86 -9.48 -0.38 0.06
C THR A 86 -9.39 -1.30 -1.15
N VAL A 87 -10.52 -1.73 -1.74
CA VAL A 87 -10.50 -2.61 -2.92
C VAL A 87 -9.83 -1.87 -4.09
N PRO A 88 -8.79 -2.42 -4.75
CA PRO A 88 -8.17 -1.75 -5.89
C PRO A 88 -9.14 -1.65 -7.07
N ILE A 89 -9.08 -0.51 -7.77
CA ILE A 89 -9.85 -0.27 -8.99
C ILE A 89 -8.91 0.18 -10.09
N LEU A 90 -8.86 -0.58 -11.17
CA LEU A 90 -8.15 -0.26 -12.40
C LEU A 90 -9.17 0.16 -13.47
N ILE A 91 -9.01 1.35 -14.02
CA ILE A 91 -9.85 1.83 -15.12
C ILE A 91 -9.19 1.54 -16.47
N LEU A 92 -9.93 0.93 -17.38
CA LEU A 92 -9.57 0.81 -18.79
C LEU A 92 -10.28 1.92 -19.57
N THR A 93 -9.54 2.65 -20.39
CA THR A 93 -10.11 3.82 -21.09
C THR A 93 -9.64 3.89 -22.55
N ALA A 94 -10.54 4.24 -23.45
CA ALA A 94 -10.21 4.66 -24.81
C ALA A 94 -9.76 6.14 -24.87
N LEU A 95 -9.99 6.91 -23.79
CA LEU A 95 -9.74 8.33 -23.71
C LEU A 95 -8.31 8.58 -23.22
N GLY A 96 -7.51 9.25 -24.01
CA GLY A 96 -6.10 9.56 -23.75
C GLY A 96 -5.81 10.99 -23.35
N THR A 97 -6.85 11.81 -23.07
CA THR A 97 -6.66 13.22 -22.76
C THR A 97 -6.25 13.45 -21.31
N THR A 98 -5.58 14.58 -21.06
CA THR A 98 -5.11 14.94 -19.72
C THR A 98 -6.28 15.23 -18.77
N ASP A 99 -7.40 15.75 -19.29
CA ASP A 99 -8.59 16.08 -18.51
C ASP A 99 -9.29 14.83 -18.00
N ASP A 100 -9.37 13.77 -18.81
CA ASP A 100 -9.94 12.48 -18.40
C ASP A 100 -9.13 11.83 -17.28
N LYS A 101 -7.80 12.01 -17.29
CA LYS A 101 -6.93 11.50 -16.22
C LYS A 101 -7.11 12.26 -14.92
N LEU A 102 -7.35 13.55 -14.96
CA LEU A 102 -7.58 14.38 -13.77
C LEU A 102 -8.93 14.05 -13.11
N GLU A 103 -10.00 13.92 -13.91
CA GLU A 103 -11.32 13.50 -13.39
C GLU A 103 -11.26 12.08 -12.81
N GLY A 104 -10.43 11.24 -13.39
CA GLY A 104 -10.17 9.89 -12.93
C GLY A 104 -9.54 9.84 -11.55
N PHE A 105 -8.53 10.65 -11.24
CA PHE A 105 -7.89 10.67 -9.92
C PHE A 105 -8.87 11.07 -8.81
N ASP A 106 -9.79 12.01 -9.09
CA ASP A 106 -10.83 12.41 -8.14
C ASP A 106 -11.91 11.36 -7.94
N SER A 107 -12.06 10.40 -8.86
CA SER A 107 -13.04 9.31 -8.74
C SER A 107 -12.66 8.23 -7.73
N GLY A 108 -11.39 8.17 -7.30
CA GLY A 108 -10.87 7.18 -6.37
C GLY A 108 -10.39 5.88 -7.02
N ALA A 109 -10.12 5.88 -8.34
CA ALA A 109 -9.41 4.77 -8.98
C ALA A 109 -7.93 4.73 -8.57
N ASP A 110 -7.33 3.54 -8.54
CA ASP A 110 -5.94 3.32 -8.10
C ASP A 110 -4.95 3.35 -9.26
N ASP A 111 -5.41 3.02 -10.48
CA ASP A 111 -4.58 3.06 -11.70
C ASP A 111 -5.46 3.16 -12.95
N TYR A 112 -4.83 3.56 -14.07
CA TYR A 112 -5.47 3.76 -15.38
C TYR A 112 -4.66 3.10 -16.48
N MET A 113 -5.36 2.53 -17.46
CA MET A 113 -4.74 1.94 -18.62
C MET A 113 -5.51 2.31 -19.89
N VAL A 114 -4.78 2.81 -20.88
CA VAL A 114 -5.37 3.23 -22.16
C VAL A 114 -5.53 2.03 -23.10
N LYS A 115 -6.69 1.91 -23.73
CA LYS A 115 -6.95 0.95 -24.82
C LYS A 115 -6.40 1.53 -26.15
N PRO A 116 -5.74 0.72 -27.01
CA PRO A 116 -5.43 -0.70 -26.83
C PRO A 116 -4.21 -0.92 -25.92
N PHE A 117 -4.19 -2.01 -25.15
CA PHE A 117 -3.14 -2.34 -24.20
C PHE A 117 -2.50 -3.72 -24.45
N ASP A 118 -1.28 -3.89 -23.93
CA ASP A 118 -0.62 -5.20 -23.87
C ASP A 118 -1.11 -5.96 -22.63
N PHE A 119 -1.50 -7.22 -22.82
CA PHE A 119 -1.99 -8.07 -21.72
C PHE A 119 -0.93 -8.32 -20.64
N ARG A 120 0.35 -8.29 -21.00
CA ARG A 120 1.46 -8.38 -20.03
C ARG A 120 1.53 -7.16 -19.13
N GLU A 121 1.26 -5.96 -19.67
CA GLU A 121 1.18 -4.72 -18.91
C GLU A 121 -0.01 -4.76 -17.95
N LEU A 122 -1.18 -5.21 -18.42
CA LEU A 122 -2.38 -5.39 -17.59
C LEU A 122 -2.09 -6.30 -16.40
N ASN A 123 -1.51 -7.47 -16.63
CA ASN A 123 -1.15 -8.42 -15.57
C ASN A 123 -0.12 -7.85 -14.59
N ALA A 124 0.86 -7.08 -15.07
CA ALA A 124 1.84 -6.42 -14.21
C ALA A 124 1.17 -5.39 -13.29
N ARG A 125 0.25 -4.56 -13.79
CA ARG A 125 -0.50 -3.57 -13.03
C ARG A 125 -1.41 -4.23 -12.00
N ILE A 126 -2.17 -5.25 -12.39
CA ILE A 126 -2.99 -6.07 -11.49
C ILE A 126 -2.13 -6.63 -10.36
N SER A 127 -0.96 -7.21 -10.66
CA SER A 127 -0.05 -7.77 -9.66
C SER A 127 0.44 -6.71 -8.67
N ILE A 128 0.73 -5.49 -9.12
CA ILE A 128 1.14 -4.37 -8.26
C ILE A 128 -0.02 -3.94 -7.35
N LEU A 129 -1.22 -3.80 -7.91
CA LEU A 129 -2.40 -3.39 -7.16
C LEU A 129 -2.79 -4.44 -6.10
N LEU A 130 -2.80 -5.71 -6.46
CA LEU A 130 -3.05 -6.81 -5.53
C LEU A 130 -1.99 -6.89 -4.43
N LYS A 131 -0.72 -6.68 -4.74
CA LYS A 131 0.35 -6.65 -3.73
C LYS A 131 0.19 -5.51 -2.74
N ARG A 132 -0.27 -4.33 -3.19
CA ARG A 132 -0.57 -3.20 -2.29
C ARG A 132 -1.68 -3.53 -1.29
N CYS A 133 -2.63 -4.40 -1.67
CA CYS A 133 -3.71 -4.86 -0.80
C CYS A 133 -3.34 -6.10 0.02
N GLN A 134 -2.37 -6.88 -0.45
CA GLN A 134 -1.83 -8.06 0.24
C GLN A 134 -0.68 -7.74 1.20
N ILE A 135 -0.10 -6.57 1.12
CA ILE A 135 0.56 -6.04 2.31
C ILE A 135 -0.58 -6.05 3.33
N PRO A 136 -0.57 -6.95 4.36
CA PRO A 136 -1.54 -6.81 5.43
C PRO A 136 -1.47 -5.34 5.77
N THR A 137 -2.58 -4.66 5.73
CA THR A 137 -2.66 -3.37 6.38
C THR A 137 -2.32 -3.70 7.81
N VAL A 138 -1.03 -3.68 8.12
CA VAL A 138 -0.58 -3.57 9.48
C VAL A 138 -1.10 -2.19 9.83
N GLU A 139 -2.41 -2.16 10.11
CA GLU A 139 -3.08 -0.92 10.52
C GLU A 139 -2.34 -0.36 11.73
N CYS A 140 -1.62 -1.24 12.40
CA CYS A 140 -0.87 -0.96 13.60
C CYS A 140 0.39 -1.84 13.68
N ILE A 141 1.57 -1.24 13.78
CA ILE A 141 2.78 -1.95 14.21
C ILE A 141 2.79 -1.91 15.73
N GLU A 142 2.81 -3.09 16.36
CA GLU A 142 2.93 -3.22 17.81
C GLU A 142 4.35 -3.65 18.17
N TYR A 143 4.98 -2.92 19.09
CA TYR A 143 6.26 -3.28 19.66
C TYR A 143 6.24 -3.00 21.16
N ALA A 144 6.27 -4.04 21.96
CA ALA A 144 6.06 -3.99 23.41
C ALA A 144 4.73 -3.27 23.76
N ASP A 145 4.80 -2.14 24.45
CA ASP A 145 3.65 -1.31 24.86
C ASP A 145 3.35 -0.17 23.87
N LEU A 146 4.13 -0.08 22.77
CA LEU A 146 3.98 0.94 21.73
C LEU A 146 3.14 0.42 20.56
N LYS A 147 2.21 1.26 20.09
CA LYS A 147 1.39 1.01 18.90
C LYS A 147 1.52 2.18 17.93
N VAL A 148 1.88 1.87 16.69
CA VAL A 148 2.03 2.84 15.59
C VAL A 148 0.99 2.54 14.52
N TYR A 149 -0.01 3.41 14.41
CA TYR A 149 -1.10 3.27 13.44
C TYR A 149 -0.70 3.89 12.11
N LEU A 150 -0.58 3.05 11.08
CA LEU A 150 -0.03 3.48 9.78
C LEU A 150 -1.00 4.36 8.98
N ARG A 151 -2.29 4.01 9.01
CA ARG A 151 -3.34 4.74 8.27
C ARG A 151 -3.57 6.14 8.84
N THR A 152 -3.73 6.25 10.15
CA THR A 152 -4.02 7.52 10.82
C THR A 152 -2.76 8.31 11.18
N LYS A 153 -1.57 7.72 10.99
CA LYS A 153 -0.27 8.27 11.42
C LYS A 153 -0.26 8.68 12.90
N SER A 154 -1.02 7.97 13.72
CA SER A 154 -1.10 8.19 15.15
C SER A 154 -0.28 7.17 15.92
N VAL A 155 0.08 7.50 17.15
CA VAL A 155 0.91 6.67 18.01
C VAL A 155 0.28 6.62 19.40
N SER A 156 0.30 5.44 20.01
CA SER A 156 -0.02 5.31 21.43
C SER A 156 1.01 4.43 22.13
N ARG A 157 1.25 4.67 23.41
CA ARG A 157 2.09 3.84 24.25
C ARG A 157 1.39 3.58 25.58
N ASN A 158 1.29 2.31 25.97
CA ASN A 158 0.53 1.88 27.14
C ASN A 158 -0.89 2.49 27.19
N GLY A 159 -1.57 2.55 26.03
CA GLY A 159 -2.90 3.13 25.88
C GLY A 159 -2.97 4.67 25.86
N GLN A 160 -1.87 5.37 26.11
CA GLN A 160 -1.80 6.83 26.07
C GLN A 160 -1.44 7.32 24.65
N SER A 161 -2.24 8.23 24.09
CA SER A 161 -1.97 8.85 22.81
C SER A 161 -0.74 9.75 22.87
N ILE A 162 0.15 9.64 21.88
CA ILE A 162 1.38 10.44 21.76
C ILE A 162 1.30 11.30 20.50
N ILE A 163 1.38 12.61 20.67
CA ILE A 163 1.36 13.56 19.55
C ILE A 163 2.78 13.74 19.00
N LEU A 164 2.99 13.30 17.77
CA LEU A 164 4.23 13.45 17.04
C LEU A 164 4.06 14.42 15.86
N THR A 165 5.12 15.16 15.55
CA THR A 165 5.22 15.87 14.26
C THR A 165 5.44 14.86 13.13
N PRO A 166 5.19 15.22 11.85
CA PRO A 166 5.42 14.31 10.72
C PRO A 166 6.84 13.74 10.66
N LYS A 167 7.85 14.53 11.01
CA LYS A 167 9.25 14.06 11.03
C LYS A 167 9.54 13.11 12.19
N GLU A 168 9.01 13.40 13.38
CA GLU A 168 9.13 12.49 14.54
C GLU A 168 8.39 11.17 14.29
N TYR A 169 7.22 11.23 13.63
CA TYR A 169 6.48 10.04 13.24
C TYR A 169 7.28 9.18 12.24
N ASN A 170 7.83 9.77 11.19
CA ASN A 170 8.64 9.04 10.21
C ASN A 170 9.90 8.44 10.84
N LEU A 171 10.53 9.15 11.76
CA LEU A 171 11.68 8.64 12.52
C LEU A 171 11.28 7.44 13.38
N LEU A 172 10.17 7.54 14.12
CA LEU A 172 9.64 6.44 14.92
C LEU A 172 9.27 5.25 14.04
N LEU A 173 8.59 5.50 12.92
CA LEU A 173 8.21 4.45 11.96
C LEU A 173 9.44 3.70 11.45
N PHE A 174 10.50 4.41 11.12
CA PHE A 174 11.76 3.79 10.69
C PHE A 174 12.37 2.92 11.78
N PHE A 175 12.31 3.34 13.05
CA PHE A 175 12.76 2.53 14.18
C PHE A 175 11.93 1.25 14.37
N VAL A 176 10.61 1.35 14.40
CA VAL A 176 9.73 0.18 14.64
C VAL A 176 9.73 -0.82 13.49
N GLN A 177 10.11 -0.38 12.28
CA GLN A 177 10.33 -1.26 11.13
C GLN A 177 11.68 -1.97 11.15
N ASN A 178 12.61 -1.53 12.00
CA ASN A 178 13.97 -2.07 12.15
C ASN A 178 14.33 -2.32 13.62
N PRO A 179 13.51 -3.06 14.37
CA PRO A 179 13.78 -3.31 15.77
C PRO A 179 15.06 -4.14 15.95
N GLU A 180 15.68 -4.03 17.10
CA GLU A 180 16.88 -4.77 17.53
C GLU A 180 18.11 -4.60 16.59
N ARG A 181 18.05 -3.65 15.67
CA ARG A 181 19.14 -3.34 14.74
C ARG A 181 19.75 -1.98 15.05
N ILE A 182 21.07 -1.88 14.94
CA ILE A 182 21.77 -0.59 15.04
C ILE A 182 21.53 0.19 13.75
N LEU A 183 20.97 1.38 13.88
CA LEU A 183 20.77 2.34 12.81
C LEU A 183 21.80 3.46 12.93
N THR A 184 22.62 3.63 11.90
CA THR A 184 23.61 4.70 11.88
C THR A 184 22.96 6.06 11.64
N ARG A 185 23.64 7.15 12.04
CA ARG A 185 23.14 8.51 11.78
C ARG A 185 22.95 8.81 10.30
N THR A 186 23.86 8.35 9.48
CA THR A 186 23.81 8.50 8.01
C THR A 186 22.58 7.77 7.46
N GLU A 187 22.38 6.52 7.84
CA GLU A 187 21.23 5.73 7.39
C GLU A 187 19.90 6.38 7.81
N ILE A 188 19.80 6.88 9.04
CA ILE A 188 18.61 7.60 9.53
C ILE A 188 18.39 8.87 8.70
N ALA A 189 19.45 9.65 8.42
CA ALA A 189 19.35 10.86 7.62
C ALA A 189 18.85 10.58 6.20
N GLU A 190 19.39 9.58 5.54
CA GLU A 190 19.01 9.18 4.19
C GLU A 190 17.56 8.70 4.14
N LYS A 191 17.15 7.83 5.06
CA LYS A 191 15.81 7.19 5.01
C LYS A 191 14.68 8.08 5.50
N VAL A 192 14.94 8.98 6.45
CA VAL A 192 13.90 9.82 7.07
C VAL A 192 13.87 11.24 6.49
N TRP A 193 15.02 11.76 6.04
CA TRP A 193 15.14 13.13 5.51
C TRP A 193 15.46 13.20 4.01
N ASP A 194 15.73 12.06 3.37
CA ASP A 194 16.12 11.99 1.94
C ASP A 194 17.36 12.86 1.64
N THR A 195 18.31 12.88 2.59
CA THR A 195 19.53 13.68 2.49
C THR A 195 20.72 12.77 2.24
N HIS A 196 21.36 12.95 1.07
CA HIS A 196 22.54 12.17 0.67
C HIS A 196 23.87 12.90 0.98
N PHE A 197 23.83 14.04 1.66
CA PHE A 197 25.02 14.84 1.97
C PHE A 197 25.34 14.82 3.45
N ASP A 198 26.62 14.82 3.74
CA ASP A 198 27.20 14.91 5.09
C ASP A 198 27.05 16.35 5.65
N THR A 199 25.81 16.79 5.81
CA THR A 199 25.47 18.07 6.44
C THR A 199 25.41 17.92 7.95
N GLY A 200 26.53 17.56 8.59
CA GLY A 200 26.64 17.49 10.04
C GLY A 200 25.46 16.77 10.70
N THR A 201 25.56 15.46 10.91
CA THR A 201 24.48 14.59 11.43
C THR A 201 23.98 14.94 12.85
N ASN A 202 24.44 16.06 13.42
CA ASN A 202 24.05 16.51 14.75
C ASN A 202 22.53 16.77 14.92
N PHE A 203 21.82 17.10 13.83
CA PHE A 203 20.39 17.29 13.90
C PHE A 203 19.63 15.97 14.21
N ILE A 204 20.19 14.82 13.84
CA ILE A 204 19.61 13.51 14.16
C ILE A 204 19.51 13.34 15.69
N ASP A 205 20.58 13.67 16.42
CA ASP A 205 20.57 13.59 17.88
C ASP A 205 19.51 14.50 18.51
N VAL A 206 19.24 15.65 17.91
CA VAL A 206 18.17 16.57 18.35
C VAL A 206 16.79 15.91 18.17
N TYR A 207 16.51 15.32 16.99
CA TYR A 207 15.23 14.64 16.75
C TYR A 207 15.09 13.37 17.59
N ILE A 208 16.15 12.62 17.80
CA ILE A 208 16.17 11.48 18.74
C ILE A 208 15.78 11.96 20.16
N ASN A 209 16.34 13.07 20.61
CA ASN A 209 16.01 13.62 21.93
C ASN A 209 14.55 14.12 22.00
N TYR A 210 14.02 14.73 20.93
CA TYR A 210 12.60 15.11 20.88
C TYR A 210 11.70 13.88 20.94
N LEU A 211 12.03 12.84 20.17
CA LEU A 211 11.27 11.60 20.16
C LEU A 211 11.31 10.92 21.55
N ARG A 212 12.49 10.79 22.16
CA ARG A 212 12.65 10.24 23.53
C ARG A 212 11.82 10.99 24.58
N LYS A 213 11.75 12.32 24.50
CA LYS A 213 10.92 13.11 25.42
C LYS A 213 9.44 12.72 25.34
N LYS A 214 8.99 12.27 24.17
CA LYS A 214 7.58 11.93 23.93
C LYS A 214 7.28 10.47 24.19
N ILE A 215 8.15 9.56 23.74
CA ILE A 215 7.87 8.12 23.81
C ILE A 215 8.53 7.42 25.00
N ASP A 216 9.59 7.98 25.60
CA ASP A 216 10.36 7.31 26.66
C ASP A 216 10.27 7.99 28.03
N LYS A 217 10.13 9.33 28.09
CA LYS A 217 10.30 10.09 29.33
C LYS A 217 9.33 9.67 30.45
N ASN A 218 8.08 9.38 30.07
CA ASN A 218 7.00 9.09 31.03
C ASN A 218 6.73 7.57 31.16
N PHE A 219 7.63 6.73 30.67
CA PHE A 219 7.48 5.28 30.67
C PHE A 219 8.67 4.63 31.37
N ASN A 220 8.41 3.53 32.06
CA ASN A 220 9.43 2.83 32.85
C ASN A 220 10.54 2.24 31.99
N THR A 221 10.17 1.73 30.80
CA THR A 221 11.13 1.14 29.86
C THR A 221 11.39 2.12 28.72
N LYS A 222 12.67 2.35 28.43
CA LYS A 222 13.09 3.14 27.27
C LYS A 222 13.16 2.24 26.07
N LEU A 223 12.77 2.76 24.91
CA LEU A 223 12.82 2.01 23.64
C LEU A 223 13.96 2.46 22.72
N ILE A 224 14.43 3.70 22.84
CA ILE A 224 15.52 4.21 22.00
C ILE A 224 16.81 4.28 22.84
N HIS A 225 17.80 3.48 22.46
CA HIS A 225 19.12 3.44 23.09
C HIS A 225 20.19 3.97 22.18
N THR A 226 21.23 4.60 22.77
CA THR A 226 22.40 5.06 22.02
C THR A 226 23.51 4.02 22.11
N LYS A 227 24.07 3.61 20.95
CA LYS A 227 25.31 2.85 20.87
C LYS A 227 26.45 3.83 20.55
N PRO A 228 27.29 4.17 21.52
CA PRO A 228 28.37 5.14 21.32
C PRO A 228 29.24 4.81 20.10
N GLY A 229 29.47 5.80 19.22
CA GLY A 229 30.24 5.64 18.00
C GLY A 229 29.58 4.86 16.87
N MET A 230 28.42 4.22 17.10
CA MET A 230 27.75 3.37 16.11
C MET A 230 26.41 3.93 15.64
N GLY A 231 25.59 4.49 16.54
CA GLY A 231 24.26 4.99 16.22
C GLY A 231 23.23 4.74 17.30
N PHE A 232 22.03 4.33 16.88
CA PHE A 232 20.89 4.11 17.78
C PHE A 232 20.28 2.73 17.53
N ILE A 233 19.67 2.16 18.56
CA ILE A 233 18.93 0.91 18.50
C ILE A 233 17.56 1.10 19.15
N PHE A 234 16.54 0.50 18.54
CA PHE A 234 15.19 0.44 19.08
C PHE A 234 14.97 -0.94 19.67
N SER A 235 14.91 -1.01 21.01
CA SER A 235 14.84 -2.28 21.74
C SER A 235 14.05 -2.13 23.02
N TYR A 236 13.25 -3.14 23.37
CA TYR A 236 12.56 -3.21 24.65
C TYR A 236 13.49 -3.62 25.78
N GLU A 237 14.38 -4.56 25.50
CA GLU A 237 15.41 -4.93 26.45
C GLU A 237 16.58 -3.95 26.38
N ASN A 238 17.12 -3.60 27.57
CA ASN A 238 18.33 -2.77 27.59
C ASN A 238 19.46 -3.56 26.94
N PRO A 239 20.02 -3.12 25.81
CA PRO A 239 21.06 -3.88 25.09
C PRO A 239 22.45 -3.78 25.76
N TYR A 240 22.51 -3.43 27.06
CA TYR A 240 23.74 -3.34 27.88
C TYR A 240 23.64 -4.18 29.14
#